data_2ab98096b367acb9a7bcc8f5805b7677
#
_entry.id   2ab98096b367acb9a7bcc8f5805b7677
#
_cell.length_a   1.000
_cell.length_b   1.000
_cell.length_c   1.000
_cell.angle_alpha   90.00
_cell.angle_beta   90.00
_cell.angle_gamma   90.00
#
_symmetry.space_group_name_H-M   'P 1'
#
loop_
_entity.id
_entity.type
_entity.pdbx_description
1 polymer ?
#
loop_
_entity_poly.entity_id
_entity_poly.type
_entity_poly.pdbx_seq_one_letter_code
_entity_poly.pdbx_strand_id
1 'polypeptide(L)'
;MKIYLLRHGRTAWNDEFRYQGISDTPLSPEGEAELIPAGFLPDVVYVSPLRRARRTAELLFPGVRQEVIADLAEMNFGVFEGRTAAEMERDSAYRAWVDGGCLGQCPGGESRTAFCERVCDAFAALVERTPDAAPLVIVAHGGVQMAVMERFALPEKSYFSWMSPKGGGYVLQRNAELWAKHRKLRYLETVRYAQC
;
A
#
# COMPACT_ATOMS: atom_id res chain seq x y z
N MET A 1 -1.01 -7.62 -19.00
CA MET A 1 -1.87 -7.63 -17.78
C MET A 1 -1.93 -6.24 -17.19
N LYS A 2 -3.12 -5.74 -16.76
CA LYS A 2 -3.25 -4.53 -15.93
C LYS A 2 -3.13 -4.89 -14.46
N ILE A 3 -2.47 -4.04 -13.68
CA ILE A 3 -2.29 -4.20 -12.24
C ILE A 3 -2.84 -2.96 -11.54
N TYR A 4 -3.77 -3.14 -10.63
CA TYR A 4 -4.34 -2.11 -9.79
C TYR A 4 -3.75 -2.23 -8.39
N LEU A 5 -2.91 -1.30 -8.01
CA LEU A 5 -2.27 -1.23 -6.69
C LEU A 5 -2.92 -0.12 -5.87
N LEU A 6 -3.87 -0.48 -5.02
CA LEU A 6 -4.76 0.45 -4.34
C LEU A 6 -4.39 0.59 -2.86
N ARG A 7 -4.62 1.78 -2.33
CA ARG A 7 -4.47 2.13 -0.91
C ARG A 7 -5.84 2.09 -0.24
N HIS A 8 -5.88 1.62 1.01
CA HIS A 8 -7.09 1.66 1.85
C HIS A 8 -7.68 3.06 1.95
N GLY A 9 -8.99 3.15 2.27
CA GLY A 9 -9.72 4.35 2.55
C GLY A 9 -9.23 5.07 3.83
N ARG A 10 -9.88 6.17 4.18
CA ARG A 10 -9.51 7.02 5.32
C ARG A 10 -9.81 6.33 6.67
N THR A 11 -8.93 6.54 7.64
CA THR A 11 -9.06 6.12 9.04
C THR A 11 -8.96 7.33 9.95
N ALA A 12 -9.45 7.26 11.19
CA ALA A 12 -9.30 8.34 12.17
C ALA A 12 -7.82 8.71 12.39
N TRP A 13 -6.92 7.72 12.46
CA TRP A 13 -5.49 7.98 12.62
C TRP A 13 -4.87 8.73 11.43
N ASN A 14 -5.43 8.61 10.23
CA ASN A 14 -4.98 9.43 9.11
C ASN A 14 -5.34 10.91 9.30
N ASP A 15 -6.50 11.20 9.87
CA ASP A 15 -6.94 12.56 10.12
C ASP A 15 -6.19 13.21 11.29
N GLU A 16 -5.78 12.38 12.25
CA GLU A 16 -4.95 12.77 13.37
C GLU A 16 -3.44 12.80 13.05
N PHE A 17 -3.03 12.47 11.83
CA PHE A 17 -1.61 12.37 11.41
C PHE A 17 -0.77 11.43 12.25
N ARG A 18 -1.37 10.35 12.80
CA ARG A 18 -0.67 9.33 13.58
C ARG A 18 0.01 8.31 12.67
N TYR A 19 1.19 7.87 13.08
CA TYR A 19 1.85 6.73 12.44
C TYR A 19 0.97 5.49 12.55
N GLN A 20 0.66 4.91 11.39
CA GLN A 20 -0.26 3.78 11.28
C GLN A 20 0.41 2.66 10.50
N GLY A 21 1.01 1.73 11.23
CA GLY A 21 1.65 0.56 10.66
C GLY A 21 0.78 -0.68 10.75
N ILE A 22 1.25 -1.68 11.52
CA ILE A 22 0.54 -2.95 11.72
C ILE A 22 -0.63 -2.84 12.70
N SER A 23 -0.77 -1.75 13.42
CA SER A 23 -1.95 -1.50 14.25
C SER A 23 -3.22 -1.61 13.43
N ASP A 24 -4.13 -2.50 13.85
CA ASP A 24 -5.30 -2.89 13.06
C ASP A 24 -6.52 -1.98 13.31
N THR A 25 -6.36 -0.68 13.01
CA THR A 25 -7.44 0.29 13.07
C THR A 25 -8.40 0.15 11.89
N PRO A 26 -9.72 0.32 12.11
CA PRO A 26 -10.71 0.28 11.03
C PRO A 26 -10.67 1.56 10.16
N LEU A 27 -11.43 1.57 9.08
CA LEU A 27 -11.81 2.82 8.39
C LEU A 27 -12.61 3.70 9.35
N SER A 28 -12.56 5.02 9.17
CA SER A 28 -13.53 5.91 9.82
C SER A 28 -14.90 5.81 9.13
N PRO A 29 -15.99 6.16 9.79
CA PRO A 29 -17.32 6.19 9.15
C PRO A 29 -17.34 7.05 7.89
N GLU A 30 -16.69 8.22 7.93
CA GLU A 30 -16.53 9.12 6.78
C GLU A 30 -15.68 8.46 5.69
N GLY A 31 -14.59 7.77 6.08
CA GLY A 31 -13.71 7.05 5.15
C GLY A 31 -14.41 5.90 4.44
N GLU A 32 -15.39 5.22 5.09
CA GLU A 32 -16.24 4.24 4.41
C GLU A 32 -17.23 4.92 3.45
N ALA A 33 -17.88 5.99 3.90
CA ALA A 33 -18.89 6.71 3.12
C ALA A 33 -18.32 7.38 1.85
N GLU A 34 -17.04 7.75 1.88
CA GLU A 34 -16.36 8.34 0.71
C GLU A 34 -16.07 7.32 -0.40
N LEU A 35 -15.93 6.03 -0.07
CA LEU A 35 -15.54 5.01 -1.04
C LEU A 35 -16.70 4.68 -2.00
N ILE A 36 -16.38 4.63 -3.28
CA ILE A 36 -17.30 4.26 -4.35
C ILE A 36 -16.83 3.00 -5.06
N PRO A 37 -17.73 2.10 -5.50
CA PRO A 37 -17.35 0.91 -6.25
C PRO A 37 -16.48 1.24 -7.47
N ALA A 38 -15.50 0.38 -7.75
CA ALA A 38 -14.50 0.62 -8.79
C ALA A 38 -15.05 0.56 -10.24
N GLY A 39 -16.31 0.13 -10.43
CA GLY A 39 -16.94 0.04 -11.72
C GLY A 39 -16.55 -1.20 -12.56
N PHE A 40 -15.75 -2.09 -11.98
CA PHE A 40 -15.44 -3.41 -12.54
C PHE A 40 -15.26 -4.43 -11.41
N LEU A 41 -15.39 -5.72 -11.74
CA LEU A 41 -15.24 -6.81 -10.78
C LEU A 41 -14.15 -7.79 -11.26
N PRO A 42 -13.03 -7.93 -10.52
CA PRO A 42 -12.04 -8.96 -10.79
C PRO A 42 -12.51 -10.31 -10.21
N ASP A 43 -11.90 -11.42 -10.63
CA ASP A 43 -12.18 -12.74 -10.05
C ASP A 43 -11.74 -12.85 -8.57
N VAL A 44 -10.68 -12.12 -8.21
CA VAL A 44 -10.12 -12.09 -6.86
C VAL A 44 -9.46 -10.74 -6.58
N VAL A 45 -9.56 -10.27 -5.34
CA VAL A 45 -8.80 -9.13 -4.81
C VAL A 45 -7.80 -9.63 -3.78
N TYR A 46 -6.52 -9.37 -4.01
CA TYR A 46 -5.47 -9.65 -3.04
C TYR A 46 -5.39 -8.52 -2.02
N VAL A 47 -5.42 -8.85 -0.74
CA VAL A 47 -5.55 -7.85 0.32
C VAL A 47 -4.50 -8.01 1.41
N SER A 48 -4.08 -6.89 1.99
CA SER A 48 -3.39 -6.87 3.28
C SER A 48 -4.26 -7.53 4.36
N PRO A 49 -3.67 -8.17 5.39
CA PRO A 49 -4.43 -8.76 6.50
C PRO A 49 -5.22 -7.72 7.32
N LEU A 50 -4.85 -6.43 7.27
CA LEU A 50 -5.39 -5.39 8.13
C LEU A 50 -6.81 -4.99 7.73
N ARG A 51 -7.69 -4.81 8.74
CA ARG A 51 -9.13 -4.57 8.57
C ARG A 51 -9.45 -3.43 7.61
N ARG A 52 -8.73 -2.31 7.67
CA ARG A 52 -8.91 -1.15 6.79
C ARG A 52 -8.73 -1.49 5.31
N ALA A 53 -7.77 -2.35 4.97
CA ALA A 53 -7.55 -2.78 3.57
C ALA A 53 -8.63 -3.77 3.12
N ARG A 54 -8.98 -4.74 3.96
CA ARG A 54 -10.03 -5.71 3.68
C ARG A 54 -11.39 -5.04 3.52
N ARG A 55 -11.72 -4.10 4.42
CA ARG A 55 -12.97 -3.35 4.34
C ARG A 55 -13.03 -2.45 3.10
N THR A 56 -11.91 -1.82 2.74
CA THR A 56 -11.80 -1.07 1.47
C THR A 56 -12.08 -1.97 0.27
N ALA A 57 -11.49 -3.17 0.23
CA ALA A 57 -11.73 -4.12 -0.86
C ALA A 57 -13.20 -4.55 -0.97
N GLU A 58 -13.90 -4.76 0.15
CA GLU A 58 -15.35 -5.06 0.19
C GLU A 58 -16.18 -3.95 -0.45
N LEU A 59 -15.84 -2.69 -0.15
CA LEU A 59 -16.58 -1.52 -0.64
C LEU A 59 -16.29 -1.23 -2.10
N LEU A 60 -15.03 -1.40 -2.55
CA LEU A 60 -14.66 -1.17 -3.95
C LEU A 60 -15.11 -2.29 -4.88
N PHE A 61 -15.14 -3.54 -4.40
CA PHE A 61 -15.41 -4.75 -5.17
C PHE A 61 -16.43 -5.64 -4.46
N PRO A 62 -17.71 -5.20 -4.38
CA PRO A 62 -18.73 -5.92 -3.63
C PRO A 62 -18.90 -7.37 -4.11
N GLY A 63 -18.90 -8.33 -3.17
CA GLY A 63 -19.10 -9.75 -3.45
C GLY A 63 -17.89 -10.47 -4.07
N VAL A 64 -16.80 -9.79 -4.35
CA VAL A 64 -15.60 -10.43 -4.90
C VAL A 64 -14.82 -11.15 -3.78
N ARG A 65 -14.32 -12.34 -4.09
CA ARG A 65 -13.47 -13.13 -3.19
C ARG A 65 -12.18 -12.37 -2.87
N GLN A 66 -11.86 -12.29 -1.58
CA GLN A 66 -10.59 -11.76 -1.11
C GLN A 66 -9.60 -12.88 -0.82
N GLU A 67 -8.34 -12.67 -1.19
CA GLU A 67 -7.20 -13.50 -0.78
C GLU A 67 -6.23 -12.69 0.05
N VAL A 68 -6.06 -13.06 1.31
CA VAL A 68 -5.21 -12.35 2.27
C VAL A 68 -3.75 -12.72 2.04
N ILE A 69 -2.90 -11.73 1.84
CA ILE A 69 -1.46 -11.87 1.70
C ILE A 69 -0.79 -11.17 2.88
N ALA A 70 -0.21 -11.96 3.78
CA ALA A 70 0.36 -11.46 5.04
C ALA A 70 1.45 -10.40 4.80
N ASP A 71 2.31 -10.62 3.82
CA ASP A 71 3.43 -9.74 3.48
C ASP A 71 3.02 -8.43 2.80
N LEU A 72 1.73 -8.22 2.52
CA LEU A 72 1.19 -6.91 2.12
C LEU A 72 0.74 -6.05 3.33
N ALA A 73 1.01 -6.46 4.57
CA ALA A 73 0.82 -5.61 5.75
C ALA A 73 1.68 -4.34 5.65
N GLU A 74 1.20 -3.24 6.24
CA GLU A 74 1.97 -1.99 6.32
C GLU A 74 3.23 -2.18 7.17
N MET A 75 4.17 -1.25 7.07
CA MET A 75 5.38 -1.23 7.87
C MET A 75 5.06 -1.23 9.37
N ASN A 76 5.73 -2.10 10.12
CA ASN A 76 5.66 -2.08 11.57
C ASN A 76 6.53 -0.92 12.10
N PHE A 77 5.88 0.16 12.53
CA PHE A 77 6.58 1.31 13.10
C PHE A 77 6.90 1.15 14.60
N GLY A 78 6.59 0.00 15.19
CA GLY A 78 6.91 -0.30 16.60
C GLY A 78 6.38 0.76 17.56
N VAL A 79 7.25 1.32 18.40
CA VAL A 79 6.87 2.30 19.45
C VAL A 79 6.36 3.64 18.87
N PHE A 80 6.50 3.88 17.59
CA PHE A 80 5.99 5.10 16.95
C PHE A 80 4.53 5.01 16.55
N GLU A 81 3.92 3.80 16.52
CA GLU A 81 2.54 3.63 16.13
C GLU A 81 1.56 4.34 17.09
N GLY A 82 0.53 4.95 16.53
CA GLY A 82 -0.48 5.72 17.27
C GLY A 82 0.00 7.08 17.75
N ARG A 83 1.25 7.47 17.50
CA ARG A 83 1.80 8.78 17.86
C ARG A 83 1.95 9.67 16.64
N THR A 84 1.82 10.97 16.82
CA THR A 84 2.09 11.96 15.78
C THR A 84 3.58 12.36 15.79
N ALA A 85 4.06 12.94 14.68
CA ALA A 85 5.40 13.51 14.62
C ALA A 85 5.63 14.58 15.70
N ALA A 86 4.63 15.42 15.97
CA ALA A 86 4.70 16.46 17.02
C ALA A 86 4.85 15.87 18.42
N GLU A 87 4.12 14.79 18.74
CA GLU A 87 4.26 14.07 20.03
C GLU A 87 5.64 13.46 20.21
N MET A 88 6.35 13.17 19.11
CA MET A 88 7.68 12.54 19.09
C MET A 88 8.82 13.53 18.82
N GLU A 89 8.56 14.81 18.71
CA GLU A 89 9.58 15.82 18.36
C GLU A 89 10.81 15.80 19.27
N ARG A 90 10.62 15.47 20.56
CA ARG A 90 11.71 15.36 21.57
C ARG A 90 12.18 13.93 21.84
N ASP A 91 11.59 12.95 21.15
CA ASP A 91 11.99 11.54 21.28
C ASP A 91 13.29 11.31 20.49
N SER A 92 14.36 10.95 21.18
CA SER A 92 15.68 10.78 20.57
C SER A 92 15.72 9.64 19.54
N ALA A 93 14.97 8.56 19.77
CA ALA A 93 14.91 7.42 18.85
C ALA A 93 14.17 7.82 17.57
N TYR A 94 13.07 8.57 17.70
CA TYR A 94 12.33 9.09 16.54
C TYR A 94 13.18 10.06 15.72
N ARG A 95 13.88 11.00 16.37
CA ARG A 95 14.77 11.95 15.68
C ARG A 95 15.89 11.23 14.93
N ALA A 96 16.57 10.30 15.59
CA ALA A 96 17.63 9.51 14.94
C ALA A 96 17.11 8.74 13.72
N TRP A 97 15.89 8.19 13.80
CA TRP A 97 15.27 7.50 12.68
C TRP A 97 14.94 8.44 11.52
N VAL A 98 14.37 9.62 11.80
CA VAL A 98 14.06 10.65 10.78
C VAL A 98 15.34 11.20 10.15
N ASP A 99 16.35 11.56 10.97
CA ASP A 99 17.64 12.08 10.50
C ASP A 99 18.39 11.06 9.63
N GLY A 100 18.19 9.76 9.90
CA GLY A 100 18.66 8.64 9.08
C GLY A 100 17.82 8.40 7.79
N GLY A 101 16.94 9.33 7.41
CA GLY A 101 16.09 9.23 6.21
C GLY A 101 15.01 8.15 6.31
N CYS A 102 14.60 7.79 7.52
CA CYS A 102 13.61 6.74 7.80
C CYS A 102 14.02 5.35 7.27
N LEU A 103 15.32 5.09 7.08
CA LEU A 103 15.83 3.81 6.56
C LEU A 103 16.03 2.78 7.67
N GLY A 104 16.43 3.25 8.86
CA GLY A 104 16.76 2.42 10.01
C GLY A 104 15.55 1.69 10.58
N GLN A 105 15.84 0.79 11.52
CA GLN A 105 14.83 0.03 12.25
C GLN A 105 14.10 0.91 13.25
N CYS A 106 12.77 0.89 13.21
CA CYS A 106 11.95 1.47 14.28
C CYS A 106 12.10 0.61 15.55
N PRO A 107 12.27 1.21 16.73
CA PRO A 107 12.32 0.44 17.97
C PRO A 107 11.07 -0.43 18.16
N GLY A 108 11.25 -1.74 18.32
CA GLY A 108 10.14 -2.70 18.38
C GLY A 108 9.41 -2.94 17.06
N GLY A 109 9.91 -2.39 15.96
CA GLY A 109 9.31 -2.53 14.62
C GLY A 109 10.29 -3.08 13.59
N GLU A 110 10.11 -2.73 12.33
CA GLU A 110 10.97 -3.15 11.22
C GLU A 110 11.75 -1.97 10.60
N SER A 111 12.80 -2.26 9.84
CA SER A 111 13.46 -1.27 8.99
C SER A 111 12.69 -1.09 7.67
N ARG A 112 12.85 0.09 7.04
CA ARG A 112 12.28 0.31 5.71
C ARG A 112 12.83 -0.69 4.69
N THR A 113 14.09 -1.09 4.81
CA THR A 113 14.70 -2.08 3.91
C THR A 113 13.99 -3.42 4.01
N ALA A 114 13.86 -3.98 5.22
CA ALA A 114 13.17 -5.26 5.43
C ALA A 114 11.70 -5.21 4.99
N PHE A 115 11.01 -4.10 5.29
CA PHE A 115 9.66 -3.84 4.82
C PHE A 115 9.56 -3.88 3.30
N CYS A 116 10.42 -3.11 2.59
CA CYS A 116 10.39 -3.04 1.13
C CYS A 116 10.72 -4.40 0.50
N GLU A 117 11.64 -5.17 1.06
CA GLU A 117 11.99 -6.51 0.58
C GLU A 117 10.79 -7.45 0.63
N ARG A 118 10.16 -7.65 1.83
CA ARG A 118 9.02 -8.57 1.95
C ARG A 118 7.83 -8.18 1.08
N VAL A 119 7.53 -6.87 1.00
CA VAL A 119 6.43 -6.36 0.17
C VAL A 119 6.70 -6.58 -1.31
N CYS A 120 7.91 -6.26 -1.78
CA CYS A 120 8.26 -6.40 -3.18
C CYS A 120 8.33 -7.86 -3.62
N ASP A 121 8.78 -8.76 -2.74
CA ASP A 121 8.80 -10.20 -3.03
C ASP A 121 7.37 -10.77 -3.12
N ALA A 122 6.50 -10.40 -2.18
CA ALA A 122 5.08 -10.77 -2.24
C ALA A 122 4.40 -10.23 -3.51
N PHE A 123 4.65 -8.97 -3.86
CA PHE A 123 4.11 -8.36 -5.06
C PHE A 123 4.61 -9.08 -6.34
N ALA A 124 5.91 -9.37 -6.44
CA ALA A 124 6.49 -10.06 -7.60
C ALA A 124 5.89 -11.46 -7.76
N ALA A 125 5.71 -12.21 -6.67
CA ALA A 125 5.05 -13.50 -6.68
C ALA A 125 3.60 -13.43 -7.18
N LEU A 126 2.85 -12.38 -6.80
CA LEU A 126 1.50 -12.13 -7.31
C LEU A 126 1.51 -11.85 -8.81
N VAL A 127 2.44 -11.02 -9.29
CA VAL A 127 2.59 -10.69 -10.72
C VAL A 127 2.91 -11.95 -11.54
N GLU A 128 3.73 -12.86 -11.02
CA GLU A 128 4.12 -14.09 -11.72
C GLU A 128 3.01 -15.12 -11.79
N ARG A 129 2.22 -15.28 -10.73
CA ARG A 129 1.15 -16.27 -10.68
C ARG A 129 -0.16 -15.84 -11.34
N THR A 130 -0.32 -14.52 -11.62
CA THR A 130 -1.56 -14.00 -12.23
C THR A 130 -1.49 -14.14 -13.76
N PRO A 131 -2.49 -14.79 -14.41
CA PRO A 131 -2.54 -14.91 -15.86
C PRO A 131 -2.62 -13.53 -16.54
N ASP A 132 -1.98 -13.39 -17.71
CA ASP A 132 -1.95 -12.12 -18.45
C ASP A 132 -3.34 -11.62 -18.91
N ALA A 133 -4.29 -12.52 -19.03
CA ALA A 133 -5.68 -12.21 -19.45
C ALA A 133 -6.52 -11.59 -18.31
N ALA A 134 -6.13 -11.76 -17.05
CA ALA A 134 -6.85 -11.24 -15.89
C ALA A 134 -6.17 -10.00 -15.29
N PRO A 135 -6.92 -9.03 -14.74
CA PRO A 135 -6.33 -7.95 -13.97
C PRO A 135 -5.82 -8.47 -12.61
N LEU A 136 -4.65 -8.01 -12.18
CA LEU A 136 -4.17 -8.17 -10.82
C LEU A 136 -4.66 -6.99 -9.98
N VAL A 137 -5.47 -7.23 -8.96
CA VAL A 137 -6.00 -6.19 -8.08
C VAL A 137 -5.49 -6.41 -6.66
N ILE A 138 -4.83 -5.40 -6.10
CA ILE A 138 -4.24 -5.41 -4.76
C ILE A 138 -4.78 -4.21 -3.98
N VAL A 139 -5.28 -4.45 -2.77
CA VAL A 139 -5.66 -3.39 -1.82
C VAL A 139 -4.79 -3.50 -0.58
N ALA A 140 -3.96 -2.48 -0.35
CA ALA A 140 -2.98 -2.46 0.71
C ALA A 140 -2.81 -1.04 1.30
N HIS A 141 -1.59 -0.54 1.44
CA HIS A 141 -1.24 0.65 2.22
C HIS A 141 -0.34 1.61 1.43
N GLY A 142 -0.12 2.80 2.01
CA GLY A 142 0.72 3.83 1.39
C GLY A 142 2.18 3.40 1.27
N GLY A 143 2.74 2.81 2.33
CA GLY A 143 4.11 2.30 2.31
C GLY A 143 4.29 1.17 1.30
N VAL A 144 3.32 0.25 1.21
CA VAL A 144 3.31 -0.83 0.22
C VAL A 144 3.34 -0.27 -1.20
N GLN A 145 2.53 0.75 -1.50
CA GLN A 145 2.55 1.39 -2.80
C GLN A 145 3.91 2.04 -3.10
N MET A 146 4.44 2.79 -2.15
CA MET A 146 5.74 3.46 -2.32
C MET A 146 6.86 2.45 -2.59
N ALA A 147 6.91 1.33 -1.87
CA ALA A 147 7.91 0.28 -2.05
C ALA A 147 7.81 -0.38 -3.44
N VAL A 148 6.61 -0.78 -3.84
CA VAL A 148 6.37 -1.42 -5.14
C VAL A 148 6.68 -0.47 -6.29
N MET A 149 6.20 0.78 -6.20
CA MET A 149 6.38 1.76 -7.26
C MET A 149 7.84 2.18 -7.43
N GLU A 150 8.58 2.39 -6.33
CA GLU A 150 10.02 2.68 -6.40
C GLU A 150 10.79 1.56 -7.10
N ARG A 151 10.49 0.30 -6.76
CA ARG A 151 11.24 -0.85 -7.27
C ARG A 151 10.89 -1.22 -8.72
N PHE A 152 9.62 -1.14 -9.07
CA PHE A 152 9.13 -1.73 -10.32
C PHE A 152 8.60 -0.74 -11.35
N ALA A 153 8.19 0.48 -10.98
CA ALA A 153 7.53 1.39 -11.91
C ALA A 153 8.50 2.11 -12.87
N LEU A 154 8.04 2.34 -14.09
CA LEU A 154 8.64 3.26 -15.05
C LEU A 154 7.62 4.37 -15.37
N PRO A 155 8.02 5.66 -15.36
CA PRO A 155 9.38 6.17 -15.09
C PRO A 155 9.80 5.98 -13.63
N GLU A 156 11.10 5.82 -13.39
CA GLU A 156 11.63 5.68 -12.04
C GLU A 156 11.50 6.98 -11.24
N LYS A 157 11.07 6.87 -9.98
CA LYS A 157 11.01 7.97 -9.01
C LYS A 157 11.37 7.43 -7.62
N SER A 158 11.81 8.32 -6.74
CA SER A 158 12.12 7.96 -5.36
C SER A 158 10.87 7.54 -4.56
N TYR A 159 11.07 6.79 -3.50
CA TYR A 159 10.07 6.20 -2.63
C TYR A 159 8.94 7.19 -2.27
N PHE A 160 9.27 8.31 -1.65
CA PHE A 160 8.27 9.29 -1.20
C PHE A 160 7.57 10.06 -2.34
N SER A 161 8.08 9.98 -3.56
CA SER A 161 7.40 10.57 -4.74
C SER A 161 6.17 9.76 -5.19
N TRP A 162 5.97 8.57 -4.63
CA TRP A 162 4.88 7.66 -4.92
C TRP A 162 3.82 7.63 -3.81
N MET A 163 3.40 8.80 -3.32
CA MET A 163 2.32 8.87 -2.33
C MET A 163 0.98 9.12 -3.02
N SER A 164 0.09 8.12 -2.95
CA SER A 164 -1.27 8.23 -3.51
C SER A 164 -2.28 8.72 -2.47
N PRO A 165 -3.42 9.28 -2.92
CA PRO A 165 -4.54 9.57 -2.04
C PRO A 165 -5.13 8.29 -1.43
N LYS A 166 -5.79 8.41 -0.27
CA LYS A 166 -6.52 7.31 0.37
C LYS A 166 -7.72 6.92 -0.50
N GLY A 167 -8.04 5.63 -0.58
CA GLY A 167 -9.06 5.11 -1.49
C GLY A 167 -8.67 5.23 -2.96
N GLY A 168 -7.39 5.47 -3.26
CA GLY A 168 -6.84 5.56 -4.61
C GLY A 168 -5.60 4.71 -4.79
N GLY A 169 -4.90 4.90 -5.90
CA GLY A 169 -3.67 4.16 -6.18
C GLY A 169 -3.21 4.29 -7.62
N TYR A 170 -2.51 3.28 -8.07
CA TYR A 170 -1.84 3.27 -9.36
C TYR A 170 -2.31 2.11 -10.22
N VAL A 171 -2.44 2.39 -11.52
CA VAL A 171 -2.62 1.38 -12.54
C VAL A 171 -1.29 1.20 -13.28
N LEU A 172 -0.82 -0.05 -13.31
CA LEU A 172 0.40 -0.44 -13.97
C LEU A 172 0.08 -1.43 -15.10
N GLN A 173 0.96 -1.48 -16.08
CA GLN A 173 0.91 -2.43 -17.18
C GLN A 173 2.11 -3.38 -17.12
N ARG A 174 1.87 -4.67 -16.96
CA ARG A 174 2.86 -5.70 -17.23
C ARG A 174 2.99 -5.93 -18.73
N ASN A 175 4.19 -5.78 -19.25
CA ASN A 175 4.63 -6.33 -20.51
C ASN A 175 5.52 -7.54 -20.19
N ALA A 176 5.27 -8.69 -20.80
CA ALA A 176 5.96 -9.94 -20.45
C ALA A 176 7.48 -9.85 -20.66
N GLU A 177 7.94 -9.25 -21.77
CA GLU A 177 9.36 -9.11 -22.08
C GLU A 177 10.05 -8.14 -21.13
N LEU A 178 9.43 -6.97 -20.86
CA LEU A 178 9.96 -5.97 -19.93
C LEU A 178 10.08 -6.53 -18.50
N TRP A 179 9.07 -7.29 -18.07
CA TRP A 179 9.09 -7.95 -16.77
C TRP A 179 10.16 -9.03 -16.67
N ALA A 180 10.27 -9.90 -17.69
CA ALA A 180 11.25 -10.96 -17.71
C ALA A 180 12.70 -10.46 -17.70
N LYS A 181 12.99 -9.38 -18.47
CA LYS A 181 14.35 -8.83 -18.60
C LYS A 181 14.75 -7.90 -17.43
N HIS A 182 13.83 -7.06 -16.98
CA HIS A 182 14.17 -5.91 -16.14
C HIS A 182 13.37 -5.84 -14.84
N ARG A 183 12.36 -6.70 -14.66
CA ARG A 183 11.42 -6.62 -13.52
C ARG A 183 10.76 -5.24 -13.42
N LYS A 184 10.41 -4.64 -14.57
CA LYS A 184 9.80 -3.32 -14.61
C LYS A 184 8.40 -3.37 -15.19
N LEU A 185 7.57 -2.41 -14.74
CA LEU A 185 6.18 -2.22 -15.11
C LEU A 185 5.97 -0.79 -15.60
N ARG A 186 5.14 -0.59 -16.61
CA ARG A 186 4.78 0.76 -17.06
C ARG A 186 3.70 1.33 -16.16
N TYR A 187 3.95 2.47 -15.54
CA TYR A 187 2.91 3.28 -14.93
C TYR A 187 1.99 3.82 -16.01
N LEU A 188 0.69 3.68 -15.83
CA LEU A 188 -0.33 4.18 -16.75
C LEU A 188 -0.99 5.43 -16.19
N GLU A 189 -1.57 5.34 -15.00
CA GLU A 189 -2.37 6.40 -14.41
C GLU A 189 -2.49 6.27 -12.89
N THR A 190 -2.87 7.37 -12.25
CA THR A 190 -3.34 7.38 -10.87
C THR A 190 -4.87 7.31 -10.88
N VAL A 191 -5.44 6.43 -10.05
CA VAL A 191 -6.89 6.28 -9.90
C VAL A 191 -7.34 6.67 -8.49
N ARG A 192 -8.59 7.07 -8.37
CA ARG A 192 -9.22 7.37 -7.08
C ARG A 192 -10.66 6.84 -7.09
N TYR A 193 -10.98 6.06 -6.09
CA TYR A 193 -12.29 5.49 -5.83
C TYR A 193 -12.91 6.03 -4.52
N ALA A 194 -12.63 7.30 -4.25
CA ALA A 194 -13.22 8.02 -3.13
C ALA A 194 -13.70 9.40 -3.59
N GLN A 195 -14.88 9.82 -3.12
CA GLN A 195 -15.39 11.17 -3.33
C GLN A 195 -14.52 12.19 -2.60
N CYS A 196 -14.48 13.44 -3.10
CA CYS A 196 -13.83 14.57 -2.44
C CYS A 196 -14.74 15.15 -1.37
#